data_2ee08c7fe27aa999a3f1d3a3da131f8a
#
_entry.id   2ee08c7fe27aa999a3f1d3a3da131f8a
#
_cell.length_a   1.000
_cell.length_b   1.000
_cell.length_c   1.000
_cell.angle_alpha   90.00
_cell.angle_beta   90.00
_cell.angle_gamma   90.00
#
_symmetry.space_group_name_H-M   'P 1'
#
loop_
_entity.id
_entity.type
_entity.pdbx_description
1 polymer ?
#
loop_
_entity_poly.entity_id
_entity_poly.type
_entity_poly.pdbx_seq_one_letter_code
_entity_poly.pdbx_strand_id
1 'polypeptide(L)'
;MPTWIYIVLVAALGLIAVRIYFKVRTVQGSRAETYDEQTIGRLRSQGYAPFNDYRVDFFLALPNETACQRARSRLEPEFSVDSKPMQEGPGFSLHASKTMRLIVPDMQEISRRLTALAAELGGSYDGWAA
;
A
#
# COMPACT_ATOMS: atom_id res chain seq x y z
N MET A 1 -15.07 34.37 -31.36
CA MET A 1 -15.46 33.03 -30.89
C MET A 1 -16.29 33.15 -29.62
N PRO A 2 -17.40 32.43 -29.50
CA PRO A 2 -18.19 32.51 -28.29
C PRO A 2 -17.48 31.84 -27.11
N THR A 3 -17.46 32.51 -25.98
CA THR A 3 -16.77 32.08 -24.76
C THR A 3 -17.31 30.76 -24.19
N TRP A 4 -18.53 30.36 -24.53
CA TRP A 4 -19.12 29.13 -24.06
C TRP A 4 -18.43 27.85 -24.55
N ILE A 5 -17.74 27.91 -25.72
CA ILE A 5 -16.95 26.81 -26.28
C ILE A 5 -15.78 26.49 -25.35
N TYR A 6 -15.13 27.50 -24.79
CA TYR A 6 -14.02 27.29 -23.82
C TYR A 6 -14.50 26.66 -22.53
N ILE A 7 -15.68 27.03 -22.05
CA ILE A 7 -16.28 26.44 -20.85
C ILE A 7 -16.59 24.96 -21.08
N VAL A 8 -17.14 24.60 -22.23
CA VAL A 8 -17.43 23.19 -22.59
C VAL A 8 -16.14 22.39 -22.72
N LEU A 9 -15.10 22.94 -23.33
CA LEU A 9 -13.78 22.28 -23.46
C LEU A 9 -13.13 22.02 -22.08
N VAL A 10 -13.15 23.00 -21.20
CA VAL A 10 -12.58 22.86 -19.85
C VAL A 10 -13.38 21.83 -19.03
N ALA A 11 -14.71 21.84 -19.13
CA ALA A 11 -15.55 20.84 -18.45
C ALA A 11 -15.28 19.42 -18.97
N ALA A 12 -15.14 19.25 -20.29
CA ALA A 12 -14.83 17.96 -20.89
C ALA A 12 -13.45 17.42 -20.44
N LEU A 13 -12.43 18.27 -20.40
CA LEU A 13 -11.09 17.92 -19.93
C LEU A 13 -11.11 17.54 -18.43
N GLY A 14 -11.86 18.26 -17.62
CA GLY A 14 -12.03 17.94 -16.20
C GLY A 14 -12.67 16.58 -15.96
N LEU A 15 -13.70 16.22 -16.72
CA LEU A 15 -14.36 14.91 -16.64
C LEU A 15 -13.42 13.77 -17.05
N ILE A 16 -12.62 13.95 -18.08
CA ILE A 16 -11.63 12.96 -18.52
C ILE A 16 -10.57 12.75 -17.45
N ALA A 17 -10.06 13.82 -16.85
CA ALA A 17 -9.06 13.74 -15.78
C ALA A 17 -9.59 12.97 -14.55
N VAL A 18 -10.84 13.23 -14.14
CA VAL A 18 -11.49 12.54 -13.04
C VAL A 18 -11.65 11.04 -13.34
N ARG A 19 -12.06 10.69 -14.56
CA ARG A 19 -12.19 9.28 -14.97
C ARG A 19 -10.86 8.54 -14.95
N ILE A 20 -9.80 9.16 -15.42
CA ILE A 20 -8.45 8.59 -15.40
C ILE A 20 -7.98 8.37 -13.95
N TYR A 21 -8.21 9.34 -13.08
CA TYR A 21 -7.86 9.25 -11.66
C TYR A 21 -8.55 8.06 -10.97
N PHE A 22 -9.87 7.91 -11.15
CA PHE A 22 -10.62 6.79 -10.57
C PHE A 22 -10.18 5.44 -11.15
N LYS A 23 -9.90 5.36 -12.45
CA LYS A 23 -9.44 4.14 -13.10
C LYS A 23 -8.07 3.69 -12.59
N VAL A 24 -7.14 4.62 -12.41
CA VAL A 24 -5.80 4.34 -11.85
C VAL A 24 -5.92 3.85 -10.41
N ARG A 25 -6.77 4.47 -9.60
CA ARG A 25 -6.99 4.06 -8.21
C ARG A 25 -7.55 2.65 -8.10
N THR A 26 -8.49 2.27 -8.94
CA THR A 26 -9.06 0.92 -9.00
C THR A 26 -8.02 -0.12 -9.42
N VAL A 27 -7.18 0.21 -10.40
CA VAL A 27 -6.10 -0.68 -10.88
C VAL A 27 -5.06 -0.92 -9.80
N GLN A 28 -4.70 0.09 -9.01
CA GLN A 28 -3.76 -0.08 -7.89
C GLN A 28 -4.30 -1.03 -6.81
N GLY A 29 -5.57 -0.93 -6.46
CA GLY A 29 -6.21 -1.86 -5.53
C GLY A 29 -6.21 -3.30 -6.04
N SER A 30 -6.53 -3.51 -7.32
CA SER A 30 -6.49 -4.83 -7.98
C SER A 30 -5.09 -5.44 -7.99
N ARG A 31 -4.05 -4.62 -8.22
CA ARG A 31 -2.66 -5.10 -8.22
C ARG A 31 -2.22 -5.61 -6.86
N ALA A 32 -2.59 -4.92 -5.78
CA ALA A 32 -2.25 -5.35 -4.41
C ALA A 32 -2.89 -6.71 -4.08
N GLU A 33 -4.15 -6.90 -4.40
CA GLU A 33 -4.87 -8.17 -4.18
C GLU A 33 -4.25 -9.31 -5.00
N THR A 34 -3.91 -9.08 -6.27
CA THR A 34 -3.26 -10.07 -7.13
C THR A 34 -1.86 -10.41 -6.62
N TYR A 35 -1.11 -9.43 -6.14
CA TYR A 35 0.21 -9.64 -5.53
C TYR A 35 0.13 -10.59 -4.33
N ASP A 36 -0.83 -10.39 -3.43
CA ASP A 36 -1.01 -11.22 -2.25
C ASP A 36 -1.33 -12.67 -2.64
N GLU A 37 -2.23 -12.89 -3.58
CA GLU A 37 -2.59 -14.22 -4.08
C GLU A 37 -1.40 -14.93 -4.73
N GLN A 38 -0.66 -14.25 -5.60
CA GLN A 38 0.49 -14.81 -6.29
C GLN A 38 1.63 -15.13 -5.33
N THR A 39 1.88 -14.26 -4.36
CA THR A 39 2.97 -14.44 -3.38
C THR A 39 2.67 -15.62 -2.46
N ILE A 40 1.44 -15.74 -1.96
CA ILE A 40 1.03 -16.88 -1.12
C ILE A 40 1.08 -18.18 -1.93
N GLY A 41 0.62 -18.18 -3.16
CA GLY A 41 0.71 -19.35 -4.05
C GLY A 41 2.14 -19.81 -4.27
N ARG A 42 3.06 -18.88 -4.47
CA ARG A 42 4.49 -19.16 -4.61
C ARG A 42 5.08 -19.77 -3.34
N LEU A 43 4.76 -19.18 -2.18
CA LEU A 43 5.25 -19.67 -0.90
C LEU A 43 4.73 -21.08 -0.60
N ARG A 44 3.46 -21.37 -0.89
CA ARG A 44 2.89 -22.72 -0.74
C ARG A 44 3.61 -23.73 -1.63
N SER A 45 3.96 -23.38 -2.85
CA SER A 45 4.73 -24.25 -3.75
C SER A 45 6.14 -24.50 -3.26
N GLN A 46 6.69 -23.62 -2.42
CA GLN A 46 8.00 -23.78 -1.78
C GLN A 46 7.95 -24.53 -0.44
N GLY A 47 6.79 -25.02 -0.03
CA GLY A 47 6.62 -25.81 1.19
C GLY A 47 6.08 -25.05 2.41
N TYR A 48 5.65 -23.80 2.26
CA TYR A 48 5.03 -23.05 3.35
C TYR A 48 3.62 -23.58 3.62
N ALA A 49 3.38 -23.99 4.87
CA ALA A 49 2.09 -24.52 5.27
C ALA A 49 1.12 -23.42 5.75
N PRO A 50 -0.18 -23.45 5.35
CA PRO A 50 -1.13 -22.39 5.71
C PRO A 50 -1.50 -22.37 7.20
N PHE A 51 -1.23 -23.42 7.94
CA PHE A 51 -1.56 -23.53 9.37
C PHE A 51 -0.44 -23.08 10.30
N ASN A 52 0.77 -22.86 9.79
CA ASN A 52 1.90 -22.41 10.57
C ASN A 52 1.97 -20.90 10.60
N ASP A 53 2.46 -20.36 11.72
CA ASP A 53 2.75 -18.94 11.85
C ASP A 53 4.13 -18.64 11.28
N TYR A 54 4.22 -17.56 10.52
CA TYR A 54 5.47 -17.08 9.94
C TYR A 54 5.65 -15.61 10.26
N ARG A 55 6.90 -15.19 10.42
CA ARG A 55 7.20 -13.77 10.52
C ARG A 55 7.08 -13.13 9.14
N VAL A 56 6.18 -12.16 9.03
CA VAL A 56 5.93 -11.43 7.80
C VAL A 56 6.42 -10.01 7.95
N ASP A 57 7.19 -9.55 6.99
CA ASP A 57 7.74 -8.20 6.93
C ASP A 57 6.96 -7.37 5.92
N PHE A 58 6.50 -6.19 6.34
CA PHE A 58 5.74 -5.25 5.53
C PHE A 58 6.55 -3.98 5.32
N PHE A 59 6.52 -3.44 4.11
CA PHE A 59 7.34 -2.29 3.71
C PHE A 59 6.48 -1.14 3.25
N LEU A 60 6.72 0.05 3.83
CA LEU A 60 6.04 1.28 3.47
C LEU A 60 7.09 2.36 3.18
N ALA A 61 6.78 3.25 2.22
CA ALA A 61 7.56 4.45 1.97
C ALA A 61 6.77 5.66 2.44
N LEU A 62 7.34 6.45 3.35
CA LEU A 62 6.71 7.62 3.95
C LEU A 62 7.51 8.88 3.67
N PRO A 63 6.85 10.07 3.58
CA PRO A 63 7.53 11.28 3.15
C PRO A 63 8.42 11.94 4.22
N ASN A 64 8.15 11.72 5.51
CA ASN A 64 8.87 12.36 6.61
C ASN A 64 8.81 11.54 7.89
N GLU A 65 9.59 11.97 8.89
CA GLU A 65 9.66 11.31 10.19
C GLU A 65 8.34 11.38 10.98
N THR A 66 7.60 12.47 10.88
CA THR A 66 6.30 12.63 11.53
C THR A 66 5.31 11.56 11.03
N ALA A 67 5.29 11.29 9.73
CA ALA A 67 4.49 10.23 9.15
C ALA A 67 4.89 8.86 9.70
N CYS A 68 6.17 8.58 9.85
CA CYS A 68 6.68 7.35 10.47
C CYS A 68 6.21 7.19 11.92
N GLN A 69 6.26 8.24 12.70
CA GLN A 69 5.81 8.21 14.10
C GLN A 69 4.30 7.97 14.20
N ARG A 70 3.50 8.57 13.32
CA ARG A 70 2.05 8.33 13.27
C ARG A 70 1.74 6.90 12.86
N ALA A 71 2.44 6.36 11.87
CA ALA A 71 2.29 4.98 11.45
C ALA A 71 2.65 4.03 12.59
N ARG A 72 3.76 4.28 13.29
CA ARG A 72 4.18 3.47 14.44
C ARG A 72 3.11 3.45 15.53
N SER A 73 2.54 4.59 15.90
CA SER A 73 1.52 4.64 16.95
C SER A 73 0.22 3.92 16.57
N ARG A 74 -0.08 3.78 15.29
CA ARG A 74 -1.23 3.01 14.81
C ARG A 74 -0.96 1.52 14.67
N LEU A 75 0.27 1.13 14.40
CA LEU A 75 0.64 -0.26 14.17
C LEU A 75 1.09 -0.98 15.44
N GLU A 76 1.73 -0.31 16.38
CA GLU A 76 2.10 -0.91 17.65
C GLU A 76 0.89 -0.99 18.61
N PRO A 77 0.78 -2.02 19.44
CA PRO A 77 1.73 -3.13 19.64
C PRO A 77 1.53 -4.31 18.69
N GLU A 78 0.54 -4.28 17.79
CA GLU A 78 0.22 -5.39 16.87
C GLU A 78 1.42 -5.74 15.98
N PHE A 79 2.14 -4.74 15.49
CA PHE A 79 3.34 -4.89 14.66
C PHE A 79 4.58 -4.41 15.40
N SER A 80 5.71 -5.04 15.11
CA SER A 80 7.02 -4.51 15.47
C SER A 80 7.47 -3.55 14.37
N VAL A 81 7.66 -2.28 14.69
CA VAL A 81 7.89 -1.21 13.69
C VAL A 81 9.29 -0.64 13.81
N ASP A 82 9.98 -0.52 12.68
CA ASP A 82 11.27 0.12 12.54
C ASP A 82 11.25 1.06 11.33
N SER A 83 11.99 2.17 11.40
CA SER A 83 12.05 3.13 10.33
C SER A 83 13.50 3.59 10.07
N LYS A 84 13.82 3.79 8.80
CA LYS A 84 15.13 4.26 8.35
C LYS A 84 14.98 5.34 7.29
N PRO A 85 15.86 6.35 7.26
CA PRO A 85 15.87 7.28 6.15
C PRO A 85 16.24 6.55 4.85
N MET A 86 15.61 6.94 3.75
CA MET A 86 15.95 6.39 2.43
C MET A 86 17.36 6.81 2.02
N GLN A 87 18.07 5.92 1.33
CA GLN A 87 19.40 6.22 0.81
C GLN A 87 19.38 7.28 -0.28
N GLU A 88 18.28 7.36 -1.03
CA GLU A 88 18.08 8.34 -2.08
C GLU A 88 16.81 9.14 -1.81
N GLY A 89 16.94 10.48 -1.73
CA GLY A 89 15.82 11.40 -1.59
C GLY A 89 15.34 11.62 -0.14
N PRO A 90 14.35 12.50 0.03
CA PRO A 90 13.86 12.96 1.35
C PRO A 90 12.74 12.07 1.90
N GLY A 91 12.85 10.80 1.88
CA GLY A 91 11.82 9.88 2.39
C GLY A 91 12.34 8.98 3.49
N PHE A 92 11.42 8.22 4.09
CA PHE A 92 11.71 7.20 5.08
C PHE A 92 11.12 5.87 4.65
N SER A 93 11.86 4.79 4.88
CA SER A 93 11.37 3.43 4.72
C SER A 93 10.90 2.92 6.08
N LEU A 94 9.64 2.54 6.18
CA LEU A 94 9.07 1.94 7.37
C LEU A 94 8.97 0.43 7.17
N HIS A 95 9.49 -0.31 8.13
CA HIS A 95 9.44 -1.76 8.16
C HIS A 95 8.60 -2.20 9.36
N ALA A 96 7.50 -2.87 9.10
CA ALA A 96 6.63 -3.45 10.11
C ALA A 96 6.68 -4.97 10.00
N SER A 97 6.74 -5.68 11.12
CA SER A 97 6.75 -7.14 11.12
C SER A 97 5.72 -7.69 12.10
N LYS A 98 5.16 -8.82 11.75
CA LYS A 98 4.15 -9.52 12.54
C LYS A 98 4.24 -11.02 12.27
N THR A 99 4.07 -11.82 13.30
CA THR A 99 3.91 -13.27 13.17
C THR A 99 2.45 -13.58 12.88
N MET A 100 2.18 -14.21 11.75
CA MET A 100 0.83 -14.52 11.30
C MET A 100 0.80 -15.69 10.32
N ARG A 101 -0.38 -16.22 10.05
CA ARG A 101 -0.58 -17.24 9.01
C ARG A 101 -0.55 -16.62 7.63
N LEU A 102 -0.01 -17.37 6.66
CA LEU A 102 0.01 -16.97 5.26
C LEU A 102 -1.28 -17.40 4.56
N ILE A 103 -2.39 -16.73 4.88
CA ILE A 103 -3.72 -16.97 4.33
C ILE A 103 -4.14 -15.74 3.52
N VAL A 104 -4.64 -15.94 2.29
CA VAL A 104 -4.99 -14.85 1.37
C VAL A 104 -5.93 -13.82 1.98
N PRO A 105 -7.08 -14.18 2.62
CA PRO A 105 -7.97 -13.19 3.22
C PRO A 105 -7.31 -12.32 4.28
N ASP A 106 -6.49 -12.91 5.14
CA ASP A 106 -5.79 -12.19 6.22
C ASP A 106 -4.75 -11.22 5.66
N MET A 107 -4.00 -11.66 4.64
CA MET A 107 -3.02 -10.81 3.95
C MET A 107 -3.67 -9.67 3.20
N GLN A 108 -4.77 -9.92 2.51
CA GLN A 108 -5.51 -8.88 1.79
C GLN A 108 -6.06 -7.82 2.75
N GLU A 109 -6.56 -8.21 3.91
CA GLU A 109 -7.02 -7.27 4.93
C GLU A 109 -5.89 -6.37 5.41
N ILE A 110 -4.75 -6.94 5.74
CA ILE A 110 -3.57 -6.17 6.19
C ILE A 110 -3.06 -5.27 5.07
N SER A 111 -2.94 -5.76 3.85
CA SER A 111 -2.51 -4.98 2.70
C SER A 111 -3.43 -3.78 2.45
N ARG A 112 -4.74 -3.94 2.60
CA ARG A 112 -5.70 -2.83 2.48
C ARG A 112 -5.50 -1.80 3.60
N ARG A 113 -5.33 -2.25 4.83
CA ARG A 113 -5.09 -1.37 6.00
C ARG A 113 -3.81 -0.57 5.81
N LEU A 114 -2.73 -1.22 5.41
CA LEU A 114 -1.42 -0.56 5.21
C LEU A 114 -1.43 0.38 4.01
N THR A 115 -2.12 0.00 2.93
CA THR A 115 -2.28 0.88 1.76
C THR A 115 -3.07 2.14 2.13
N ALA A 116 -4.15 2.01 2.88
CA ALA A 116 -4.95 3.13 3.34
C ALA A 116 -4.16 4.03 4.31
N LEU A 117 -3.42 3.44 5.23
CA LEU A 117 -2.58 4.16 6.19
C LEU A 117 -1.47 4.94 5.47
N ALA A 118 -0.78 4.31 4.53
CA ALA A 118 0.27 4.95 3.75
C ALA A 118 -0.28 6.12 2.92
N ALA A 119 -1.43 5.94 2.28
CA ALA A 119 -2.09 7.01 1.52
C ALA A 119 -2.50 8.18 2.40
N GLU A 120 -3.02 7.92 3.61
CA GLU A 120 -3.38 8.95 4.58
C GLU A 120 -2.16 9.77 5.03
N LEU A 121 -1.00 9.13 5.14
CA LEU A 121 0.25 9.76 5.54
C LEU A 121 1.06 10.36 4.38
N GLY A 122 0.54 10.28 3.17
CA GLY A 122 1.19 10.81 1.97
C GLY A 122 2.28 9.92 1.38
N GLY A 123 2.32 8.66 1.76
CA GLY A 123 3.28 7.69 1.28
C GLY A 123 2.67 6.58 0.44
N SER A 124 3.37 5.46 0.36
CA SER A 124 2.92 4.28 -0.38
C SER A 124 3.26 2.98 0.36
N TYR A 125 2.45 1.96 0.14
CA TYR A 125 2.70 0.60 0.61
C TYR A 125 3.44 -0.18 -0.49
N ASP A 126 4.63 -0.69 -0.17
CA ASP A 126 5.52 -1.31 -1.17
C ASP A 126 5.38 -2.83 -1.27
N GLY A 127 4.68 -3.48 -0.35
CA GLY A 127 4.48 -4.92 -0.36
C GLY A 127 4.99 -5.60 0.92
N TRP A 128 5.06 -6.94 0.88
CA TRP A 128 5.50 -7.75 2.01
C TRP A 128 6.38 -8.92 1.57
N ALA A 129 7.11 -9.48 2.52
CA ALA A 129 7.91 -10.68 2.34
C ALA A 129 7.80 -11.59 3.57
N ALA A 130 7.96 -12.88 3.38
CA ALA A 130 7.95 -13.86 4.46
C ALA A 130 9.25 -14.65 4.53
#